data_0a27eca65610ce2c44feb9ba4eaa9ddc
#
_entry.id   0a27eca65610ce2c44feb9ba4eaa9ddc
#
_cell.length_a   1.000
_cell.length_b   1.000
_cell.length_c   1.000
_cell.angle_alpha   90.00
_cell.angle_beta   90.00
_cell.angle_gamma   90.00
#
_symmetry.space_group_name_H-M   'P 1'
#
loop_
_entity.id
_entity.type
_entity.pdbx_description
1 polymer ?
#
loop_
_entity_poly.entity_id
_entity_poly.type
_entity_poly.pdbx_seq_one_letter_code
_entity_poly.pdbx_strand_id
1 'polypeptide(L)'
;PEVHFSVSSNFSVGVIATWIASPIVLALKYTIPTRNEKLNFGLGTLLGSAGYLNQGKGYGGLHWAMATYGDRKNNITLSLGYSYLNMGDYSGNSIIQPGIYPAVFTNGYWQFEYPTNMVQTTKSPTTKAPILGIAGIASVGKKASFVMDMMFMFGEKMETDIYQSVDYNYDPFNNPSSIVVGPVVTVEQITKSITCLIMPGMRFQKTENSAF
;
A
#
# COMPACT_ATOMS: atom_id res chain seq x y z
N PRO A 1 11.26 4.10 16.46
CA PRO A 1 11.97 5.38 16.51
C PRO A 1 11.83 6.15 15.20
N GLU A 2 11.80 7.46 15.33
CA GLU A 2 11.73 8.41 14.24
C GLU A 2 12.80 9.47 14.45
N VAL A 3 13.59 9.75 13.41
CA VAL A 3 14.65 10.75 13.45
C VAL A 3 14.57 11.63 12.22
N HIS A 4 14.52 12.94 12.41
CA HIS A 4 14.49 13.93 11.35
C HIS A 4 15.69 14.88 11.44
N PHE A 5 16.28 15.16 10.29
CA PHE A 5 17.36 16.10 10.12
C PHE A 5 16.96 17.20 9.12
N SER A 6 17.12 18.45 9.51
CA SER A 6 17.01 19.57 8.59
C SER A 6 18.35 19.74 7.87
N VAL A 7 18.39 19.40 6.60
CA VAL A 7 19.58 19.57 5.74
C VAL A 7 19.74 21.03 5.33
N SER A 8 18.62 21.72 5.15
CA SER A 8 18.58 23.17 4.88
C SER A 8 17.31 23.77 5.47
N SER A 9 17.13 25.10 5.36
CA SER A 9 15.93 25.79 5.80
C SER A 9 14.64 25.24 5.12
N ASN A 10 14.77 24.66 3.94
CA ASN A 10 13.65 24.24 3.11
C ASN A 10 13.60 22.72 2.88
N PHE A 11 14.62 21.99 3.27
CA PHE A 11 14.72 20.55 3.01
C PHE A 11 15.03 19.77 4.27
N SER A 12 14.24 18.74 4.54
CA SER A 12 14.43 17.80 5.66
C SER A 12 14.38 16.35 5.19
N VAL A 13 15.18 15.54 5.86
CA VAL A 13 15.26 14.08 5.66
C VAL A 13 14.97 13.41 6.99
N GLY A 14 14.15 12.37 6.97
CA GLY A 14 13.84 11.59 8.14
C GLY A 14 13.91 10.10 7.87
N VAL A 15 14.13 9.35 8.93
CA VAL A 15 14.04 7.89 8.92
C VAL A 15 13.10 7.46 10.02
N ILE A 16 12.12 6.65 9.65
CA ILE A 16 11.13 6.06 10.54
C ILE A 16 11.35 4.55 10.50
N ALA A 17 11.55 3.93 11.64
CA ALA A 17 11.74 2.49 11.72
C ALA A 17 11.16 1.94 13.02
N THR A 18 10.89 0.66 13.08
CA THR A 18 10.66 -0.05 14.34
C THR A 18 11.98 -0.22 15.12
N TRP A 19 11.92 -0.68 16.37
CA TRP A 19 13.10 -0.93 17.18
C TRP A 19 14.06 -1.94 16.57
N ILE A 20 13.53 -2.84 15.75
CA ILE A 20 14.31 -3.87 15.04
C ILE A 20 14.65 -3.44 13.61
N ALA A 21 14.43 -2.15 13.24
CA ALA A 21 14.65 -1.60 11.91
C ALA A 21 13.94 -2.34 10.75
N SER A 22 12.78 -2.93 11.05
CA SER A 22 11.93 -3.60 10.06
C SER A 22 10.45 -3.44 10.45
N PRO A 23 9.62 -2.75 9.67
CA PRO A 23 9.92 -2.02 8.43
C PRO A 23 10.76 -0.76 8.63
N ILE A 24 11.29 -0.25 7.52
CA ILE A 24 12.04 1.01 7.47
C ILE A 24 11.44 1.94 6.42
N VAL A 25 11.32 3.22 6.76
CA VAL A 25 10.75 4.26 5.88
C VAL A 25 11.67 5.46 5.83
N LEU A 26 12.01 5.89 4.63
CA LEU A 26 12.70 7.15 4.37
C LEU A 26 11.65 8.25 4.14
N ALA A 27 11.77 9.35 4.86
CA ALA A 27 10.91 10.52 4.74
C ALA A 27 11.70 11.70 4.18
N LEU A 28 11.21 12.28 3.11
CA LEU A 28 11.78 13.50 2.52
C LEU A 28 10.70 14.57 2.47
N LYS A 29 11.05 15.79 2.85
CA LYS A 29 10.15 16.94 2.80
C LYS A 29 10.87 18.15 2.26
N TYR A 30 10.25 18.85 1.33
CA TYR A 30 10.73 20.08 0.75
C TYR A 30 9.66 21.17 0.86
N THR A 31 10.04 22.34 1.38
CA THR A 31 9.16 23.52 1.45
C THR A 31 9.59 24.49 0.37
N ILE A 32 8.67 24.84 -0.51
CA ILE A 32 8.93 25.78 -1.60
C ILE A 32 8.84 27.19 -1.04
N PRO A 33 9.93 27.97 -1.08
CA PRO A 33 9.93 29.34 -0.58
C PRO A 33 9.00 30.20 -1.44
N THR A 34 8.11 30.94 -0.81
CA THR A 34 7.20 31.88 -1.46
C THR A 34 7.47 33.29 -0.97
N ARG A 35 7.15 34.29 -1.80
CA ARG A 35 7.21 35.69 -1.40
C ARG A 35 6.06 36.09 -0.49
N ASN A 36 4.99 35.32 -0.48
CA ASN A 36 3.81 35.59 0.34
C ASN A 36 3.93 34.81 1.66
N GLU A 37 4.05 35.53 2.77
CA GLU A 37 4.19 34.94 4.11
C GLU A 37 3.00 34.04 4.52
N LYS A 38 1.82 34.28 3.93
CA LYS A 38 0.61 33.50 4.22
C LYS A 38 0.43 32.28 3.34
N LEU A 39 1.15 32.17 2.21
CA LEU A 39 1.00 31.07 1.28
C LEU A 39 2.28 30.24 1.24
N ASN A 40 2.17 29.00 1.62
CA ASN A 40 3.28 28.05 1.67
C ASN A 40 2.94 26.80 0.85
N PHE A 41 3.91 26.34 0.08
CA PHE A 41 3.82 25.08 -0.64
C PHE A 41 4.82 24.09 -0.08
N GLY A 42 4.45 22.82 -0.07
CA GLY A 42 5.32 21.75 0.36
C GLY A 42 5.15 20.52 -0.51
N LEU A 43 6.24 19.80 -0.66
CA LEU A 43 6.30 18.47 -1.27
C LEU A 43 6.83 17.48 -0.25
N GLY A 44 6.30 16.30 -0.25
CA GLY A 44 6.78 15.25 0.62
C GLY A 44 6.74 13.89 -0.04
N THR A 45 7.61 13.00 0.44
CA THR A 45 7.61 11.61 0.04
C THR A 45 8.01 10.73 1.20
N LEU A 46 7.31 9.61 1.34
CA LEU A 46 7.70 8.47 2.17
C LEU A 46 8.00 7.30 1.24
N LEU A 47 9.13 6.67 1.44
CA LEU A 47 9.53 5.45 0.72
C LEU A 47 9.83 4.39 1.77
N GLY A 48 9.08 3.32 1.74
CA GLY A 48 9.15 2.27 2.75
C GLY A 48 9.46 0.90 2.16
N SER A 49 10.12 0.10 2.97
CA SER A 49 10.34 -1.33 2.72
C SER A 49 9.93 -2.12 3.95
N ALA A 50 9.39 -3.32 3.74
CA ALA A 50 9.09 -4.25 4.83
C ALA A 50 10.36 -4.68 5.60
N GLY A 51 11.54 -4.36 5.07
CA GLY A 51 12.83 -4.60 5.70
C GLY A 51 13.29 -6.05 5.64
N TYR A 52 14.34 -6.32 6.39
CA TYR A 52 15.04 -7.61 6.34
C TYR A 52 14.22 -8.80 6.89
N LEU A 53 13.30 -8.57 7.82
CA LEU A 53 12.44 -9.64 8.35
C LEU A 53 11.53 -10.25 7.29
N ASN A 54 11.20 -9.50 6.24
CA ASN A 54 10.47 -10.00 5.09
C ASN A 54 11.37 -10.22 3.87
N GLN A 55 12.66 -10.52 4.10
CA GLN A 55 13.65 -10.76 3.04
C GLN A 55 13.75 -9.61 2.02
N GLY A 56 13.43 -8.37 2.43
CA GLY A 56 13.36 -7.21 1.54
C GLY A 56 12.15 -7.21 0.59
N LYS A 57 11.29 -8.22 0.67
CA LYS A 57 10.05 -8.26 -0.11
C LYS A 57 9.05 -7.29 0.50
N GLY A 58 8.33 -6.61 -0.36
CA GLY A 58 7.37 -5.58 0.04
C GLY A 58 8.00 -4.20 0.13
N TYR A 59 7.42 -3.30 -0.64
CA TYR A 59 7.79 -1.90 -0.67
C TYR A 59 6.57 -1.03 -0.92
N GLY A 60 6.64 0.21 -0.50
CA GLY A 60 5.57 1.16 -0.70
C GLY A 60 6.06 2.58 -0.70
N GLY A 61 5.22 3.46 -1.14
CA GLY A 61 5.50 4.89 -1.16
C GLY A 61 4.24 5.71 -0.99
N LEU A 62 4.43 6.90 -0.45
CA LEU A 62 3.43 7.94 -0.36
C LEU A 62 4.07 9.25 -0.79
N HIS A 63 3.54 9.85 -1.82
CA HIS A 63 4.00 11.12 -2.36
C HIS A 63 2.87 12.14 -2.25
N TRP A 64 3.17 13.35 -1.80
CA TRP A 64 2.16 14.39 -1.69
C TRP A 64 2.71 15.77 -2.00
N ALA A 65 1.82 16.62 -2.48
CA ALA A 65 2.00 18.06 -2.57
C ALA A 65 0.96 18.75 -1.69
N MET A 66 1.33 19.82 -1.04
CA MET A 66 0.44 20.56 -0.17
C MET A 66 0.56 22.07 -0.41
N ALA A 67 -0.55 22.75 -0.24
CA ALA A 67 -0.65 24.20 -0.20
C ALA A 67 -1.31 24.61 1.11
N THR A 68 -0.65 25.47 1.86
CA THR A 68 -1.14 25.99 3.14
C THR A 68 -1.34 27.49 3.01
N TYR A 69 -2.52 27.98 3.37
CA TYR A 69 -2.83 29.40 3.44
C TYR A 69 -3.15 29.79 4.88
N GLY A 70 -2.49 30.84 5.36
CA GLY A 70 -2.70 31.39 6.69
C GLY A 70 -1.40 31.54 7.47
N ASP A 71 -1.54 31.65 8.78
CA ASP A 71 -0.43 31.81 9.73
C ASP A 71 -0.33 30.60 10.66
N ARG A 72 0.58 30.66 11.65
CA ARG A 72 0.78 29.57 12.62
C ARG A 72 -0.42 29.30 13.53
N LYS A 73 -1.35 30.26 13.65
CA LYS A 73 -2.51 30.18 14.53
C LYS A 73 -3.78 29.84 13.77
N ASN A 74 -3.88 30.33 12.55
CA ASN A 74 -5.07 30.13 11.71
C ASN A 74 -4.60 29.81 10.29
N ASN A 75 -4.77 28.57 9.88
CA ASN A 75 -4.41 28.15 8.53
C ASN A 75 -5.33 27.02 8.05
N ILE A 76 -5.34 26.89 6.76
CA ILE A 76 -5.94 25.76 6.05
C ILE A 76 -4.91 25.19 5.08
N THR A 77 -4.83 23.88 5.02
CA THR A 77 -3.94 23.14 4.15
C THR A 77 -4.77 22.24 3.26
N LEU A 78 -4.52 22.29 1.97
CA LEU A 78 -5.01 21.32 1.00
C LEU A 78 -3.82 20.47 0.54
N SER A 79 -4.00 19.16 0.49
CA SER A 79 -2.98 18.25 0.01
C SER A 79 -3.54 17.26 -1.01
N LEU A 80 -2.72 16.98 -2.02
CA LEU A 80 -2.96 15.93 -3.00
C LEU A 80 -1.80 14.95 -2.93
N GLY A 81 -2.11 13.67 -2.96
CA GLY A 81 -1.09 12.64 -2.85
C GLY A 81 -1.43 11.39 -3.63
N TYR A 82 -0.45 10.52 -3.68
CA TYR A 82 -0.56 9.20 -4.27
C TYR A 82 0.24 8.22 -3.44
N SER A 83 -0.40 7.11 -3.06
CA SER A 83 0.25 6.01 -2.38
C SER A 83 0.22 4.75 -3.21
N TYR A 84 1.22 3.91 -3.03
CA TYR A 84 1.25 2.56 -3.55
C TYR A 84 1.89 1.63 -2.53
N LEU A 85 1.41 0.40 -2.50
CA LEU A 85 1.93 -0.65 -1.64
C LEU A 85 1.98 -1.96 -2.44
N ASN A 86 3.14 -2.56 -2.47
CA ASN A 86 3.36 -3.90 -3.00
C ASN A 86 3.87 -4.76 -1.83
N MET A 87 3.11 -5.78 -1.47
CA MET A 87 3.45 -6.65 -0.32
C MET A 87 4.50 -7.71 -0.65
N GLY A 88 4.98 -7.74 -1.89
CA GLY A 88 5.87 -8.80 -2.37
C GLY A 88 5.12 -10.07 -2.78
N ASP A 89 5.74 -10.94 -3.53
CA ASP A 89 5.10 -12.17 -3.99
C ASP A 89 4.95 -13.17 -2.84
N TYR A 90 3.75 -13.31 -2.34
CA TYR A 90 3.33 -14.45 -1.56
C TYR A 90 2.79 -15.50 -2.53
N SER A 91 3.63 -16.38 -3.02
CA SER A 91 3.17 -17.53 -3.78
C SER A 91 2.62 -18.59 -2.81
N GLY A 92 1.37 -18.45 -2.48
CA GLY A 92 0.61 -19.55 -1.90
C GLY A 92 0.19 -20.46 -3.03
N ASN A 93 0.85 -21.59 -3.21
CA ASN A 93 0.37 -22.62 -4.12
C ASN A 93 -0.74 -23.40 -3.43
N SER A 94 -1.99 -23.18 -3.82
CA SER A 94 -3.07 -24.08 -3.44
C SER A 94 -3.37 -25.02 -4.60
N ILE A 95 -3.36 -26.32 -4.31
CA ILE A 95 -3.80 -27.32 -5.27
C ILE A 95 -5.32 -27.39 -5.15
N ILE A 96 -6.01 -26.88 -6.17
CA ILE A 96 -7.46 -27.07 -6.29
C ILE A 96 -7.64 -28.41 -7.00
N GLN A 97 -8.19 -29.40 -6.31
CA GLN A 97 -8.62 -30.62 -6.95
C GLN A 97 -9.88 -30.29 -7.76
N PRO A 98 -9.85 -30.42 -9.09
CA PRO A 98 -11.08 -30.34 -9.88
C PRO A 98 -12.00 -31.48 -9.48
N GLY A 99 -13.29 -31.23 -9.56
CA GLY A 99 -14.28 -32.24 -9.29
C GLY A 99 -14.08 -33.49 -10.16
N ILE A 100 -14.57 -34.61 -9.70
CA ILE A 100 -14.53 -35.91 -10.39
C ILE A 100 -15.23 -35.74 -11.75
N TYR A 101 -14.45 -35.71 -12.84
CA TYR A 101 -15.00 -35.75 -14.19
C TYR A 101 -15.56 -37.14 -14.44
N PRO A 102 -16.81 -37.30 -14.90
CA PRO A 102 -17.36 -38.60 -15.19
C PRO A 102 -16.58 -39.25 -16.35
N ALA A 103 -16.28 -40.51 -16.20
CA ALA A 103 -15.71 -41.28 -17.29
C ALA A 103 -16.64 -41.28 -18.49
N VAL A 104 -16.11 -40.93 -19.66
CA VAL A 104 -16.88 -40.87 -20.90
C VAL A 104 -16.62 -42.12 -21.71
N PHE A 105 -17.68 -42.85 -22.10
CA PHE A 105 -17.57 -43.99 -22.98
C PHE A 105 -17.59 -43.52 -24.44
N THR A 106 -16.42 -43.61 -25.08
CA THR A 106 -16.27 -43.14 -26.47
C THR A 106 -15.61 -44.25 -27.29
N ASN A 107 -16.17 -44.57 -28.44
CA ASN A 107 -15.63 -45.59 -29.38
C ASN A 107 -15.41 -46.98 -28.80
N GLY A 108 -16.30 -47.41 -27.89
CA GLY A 108 -16.19 -48.77 -27.30
C GLY A 108 -15.20 -48.87 -26.15
N TYR A 109 -14.58 -47.80 -25.71
CA TYR A 109 -13.67 -47.75 -24.59
C TYR A 109 -14.08 -46.69 -23.56
N TRP A 110 -13.86 -46.99 -22.26
CA TRP A 110 -13.97 -46.02 -21.21
C TRP A 110 -12.74 -45.08 -21.27
N GLN A 111 -12.96 -43.85 -21.59
CA GLN A 111 -11.96 -42.79 -21.39
C GLN A 111 -12.13 -42.27 -19.98
N PHE A 112 -11.18 -42.55 -19.13
CA PHE A 112 -11.07 -41.93 -17.84
C PHE A 112 -10.31 -40.61 -18.04
N GLU A 113 -11.02 -39.51 -17.93
CA GLU A 113 -10.32 -38.23 -17.78
C GLU A 113 -9.68 -38.25 -16.40
N TYR A 114 -8.36 -38.25 -16.39
CA TYR A 114 -7.59 -38.10 -15.17
C TYR A 114 -7.88 -36.72 -14.58
N PRO A 115 -8.00 -36.61 -13.23
CA PRO A 115 -8.25 -35.33 -12.60
C PRO A 115 -7.11 -34.39 -12.96
N THR A 116 -7.43 -33.34 -13.70
CA THR A 116 -6.52 -32.24 -13.98
C THR A 116 -6.29 -31.50 -12.68
N ASN A 117 -5.10 -31.57 -12.13
CA ASN A 117 -4.75 -30.78 -10.97
C ASN A 117 -4.54 -29.32 -11.42
N MET A 118 -5.35 -28.42 -10.91
CA MET A 118 -5.13 -27.00 -11.11
C MET A 118 -4.30 -26.46 -9.95
N VAL A 119 -3.19 -25.84 -10.29
CA VAL A 119 -2.37 -25.09 -9.33
C VAL A 119 -2.78 -23.63 -9.43
N GLN A 120 -3.33 -23.11 -8.35
CA GLN A 120 -3.61 -21.68 -8.21
C GLN A 120 -2.44 -21.02 -7.50
N THR A 121 -1.87 -20.01 -8.12
CA THR A 121 -0.86 -19.14 -7.50
C THR A 121 -1.46 -17.76 -7.37
N THR A 122 -1.68 -17.30 -6.16
CA THR A 122 -2.15 -15.93 -5.89
C THR A 122 -0.94 -15.03 -5.71
N LYS A 123 -0.81 -14.02 -6.56
CA LYS A 123 0.19 -12.96 -6.37
C LYS A 123 -0.30 -11.99 -5.31
N SER A 124 0.63 -11.46 -4.54
CA SER A 124 0.31 -10.44 -3.54
C SER A 124 -0.35 -9.23 -4.17
N PRO A 125 -1.40 -8.72 -3.54
CA PRO A 125 -2.12 -7.59 -4.07
C PRO A 125 -1.25 -6.34 -4.12
N THR A 126 -1.32 -5.62 -5.22
CA THR A 126 -0.80 -4.26 -5.33
C THR A 126 -1.91 -3.29 -5.03
N THR A 127 -1.71 -2.42 -4.05
CA THR A 127 -2.66 -1.37 -3.71
C THR A 127 -2.13 -0.03 -4.20
N LYS A 128 -3.00 0.72 -4.86
CA LYS A 128 -2.74 2.09 -5.31
C LYS A 128 -3.85 2.97 -4.78
N ALA A 129 -3.53 4.17 -4.30
CA ALA A 129 -4.52 5.08 -3.76
C ALA A 129 -4.15 6.54 -4.00
N PRO A 130 -4.84 7.26 -4.88
CA PRO A 130 -4.89 8.71 -4.84
C PRO A 130 -5.42 9.19 -3.49
N ILE A 131 -4.85 10.27 -2.98
CA ILE A 131 -5.16 10.82 -1.65
C ILE A 131 -5.49 12.30 -1.79
N LEU A 132 -6.57 12.72 -1.15
CA LEU A 132 -6.94 14.10 -0.94
C LEU A 132 -6.93 14.38 0.56
N GLY A 133 -6.21 15.41 0.99
CA GLY A 133 -6.17 15.82 2.40
C GLY A 133 -6.61 17.27 2.57
N ILE A 134 -7.34 17.52 3.63
CA ILE A 134 -7.74 18.85 4.07
C ILE A 134 -7.41 18.95 5.55
N ALA A 135 -6.52 19.87 5.91
CA ALA A 135 -6.15 20.09 7.30
C ALA A 135 -6.25 21.56 7.66
N GLY A 136 -6.41 21.86 8.93
CA GLY A 136 -6.48 23.25 9.36
C GLY A 136 -6.31 23.42 10.86
N ILE A 137 -5.90 24.64 11.23
CA ILE A 137 -5.81 25.08 12.61
C ILE A 137 -6.60 26.38 12.71
N ALA A 138 -7.49 26.47 13.69
CA ALA A 138 -8.22 27.65 14.02
C ALA A 138 -8.05 27.98 15.51
N SER A 139 -7.61 29.20 15.81
CA SER A 139 -7.48 29.65 17.21
C SER A 139 -8.85 29.81 17.86
N VAL A 140 -9.01 29.20 19.03
CA VAL A 140 -10.19 29.33 19.88
C VAL A 140 -9.77 30.07 21.15
N GLY A 141 -9.77 31.40 21.08
CA GLY A 141 -9.30 32.24 22.18
C GLY A 141 -7.77 32.32 22.27
N LYS A 142 -7.25 32.78 23.43
CA LYS A 142 -5.80 33.08 23.59
C LYS A 142 -4.92 31.86 23.84
N LYS A 143 -5.48 30.73 24.29
CA LYS A 143 -4.71 29.59 24.78
C LYS A 143 -5.08 28.24 24.13
N ALA A 144 -6.10 28.22 23.30
CA ALA A 144 -6.56 27.00 22.66
C ALA A 144 -6.65 27.17 21.15
N SER A 145 -6.43 26.12 20.40
CA SER A 145 -6.67 26.04 18.97
C SER A 145 -7.37 24.70 18.65
N PHE A 146 -8.34 24.78 17.77
CA PHE A 146 -8.95 23.60 17.17
C PHE A 146 -8.10 23.17 15.97
N VAL A 147 -7.83 21.90 15.88
CA VAL A 147 -7.09 21.26 14.80
C VAL A 147 -8.00 20.25 14.13
N MET A 148 -8.07 20.25 12.83
CA MET A 148 -8.79 19.23 12.06
C MET A 148 -7.90 18.73 10.95
N ASP A 149 -7.85 17.43 10.78
CA ASP A 149 -7.19 16.77 9.66
C ASP A 149 -8.16 15.75 9.07
N MET A 150 -8.40 15.85 7.78
CA MET A 150 -9.26 14.93 7.01
C MET A 150 -8.47 14.41 5.82
N MET A 151 -8.49 13.10 5.66
CA MET A 151 -7.83 12.42 4.55
C MET A 151 -8.82 11.47 3.88
N PHE A 152 -8.92 11.59 2.57
CA PHE A 152 -9.69 10.71 1.70
C PHE A 152 -8.72 9.90 0.85
N MET A 153 -8.82 8.59 0.92
CA MET A 153 -8.02 7.66 0.12
C MET A 153 -8.95 6.91 -0.84
N PHE A 154 -8.64 6.97 -2.11
CA PHE A 154 -9.37 6.25 -3.17
C PHE A 154 -8.56 5.01 -3.55
N GLY A 155 -8.74 3.94 -2.76
CA GLY A 155 -7.96 2.72 -2.90
C GLY A 155 -8.40 1.88 -4.10
N GLU A 156 -7.43 1.42 -4.85
CA GLU A 156 -7.58 0.38 -5.86
C GLU A 156 -6.64 -0.77 -5.51
N LYS A 157 -7.22 -1.94 -5.24
CA LYS A 157 -6.52 -3.18 -4.94
C LYS A 157 -6.65 -4.11 -6.14
N MET A 158 -5.54 -4.52 -6.70
CA MET A 158 -5.47 -5.49 -7.78
C MET A 158 -4.95 -6.82 -7.24
N GLU A 159 -5.75 -7.86 -7.34
CA GLU A 159 -5.39 -9.24 -7.03
C GLU A 159 -5.25 -10.00 -8.34
N THR A 160 -4.20 -10.77 -8.47
CA THR A 160 -3.92 -11.57 -9.67
C THR A 160 -3.82 -13.02 -9.27
N ASP A 161 -4.75 -13.82 -9.76
CA ASP A 161 -4.74 -15.28 -9.61
C ASP A 161 -4.26 -15.91 -10.92
N ILE A 162 -3.27 -16.77 -10.80
CA ILE A 162 -2.71 -17.54 -11.92
C ILE A 162 -3.13 -18.98 -11.74
N TYR A 163 -3.89 -19.49 -12.70
CA TYR A 163 -4.32 -20.88 -12.75
C TYR A 163 -3.50 -21.62 -13.80
N GLN A 164 -2.91 -22.72 -13.41
CA GLN A 164 -2.16 -23.60 -14.28
C GLN A 164 -2.68 -25.01 -14.16
N SER A 165 -3.10 -25.61 -15.28
CA SER A 165 -3.43 -27.03 -15.31
C SER A 165 -2.16 -27.86 -15.38
N VAL A 166 -2.10 -28.89 -14.54
CA VAL A 166 -1.00 -29.85 -14.52
C VAL A 166 -1.59 -31.22 -14.70
N ASP A 167 -1.38 -31.81 -15.87
CA ASP A 167 -1.83 -33.15 -16.19
C ASP A 167 -0.68 -34.13 -15.95
N TYR A 168 -0.98 -35.17 -15.16
CA TYR A 168 -0.07 -36.27 -14.98
C TYR A 168 -0.43 -37.33 -16.01
N ASN A 169 0.33 -37.43 -17.08
CA ASN A 169 0.23 -38.59 -17.99
C ASN A 169 0.81 -39.82 -17.30
N TYR A 170 -0.07 -40.66 -16.78
CA TYR A 170 0.31 -41.96 -16.28
C TYR A 170 0.31 -42.96 -17.44
N ASP A 171 1.49 -43.25 -18.01
CA ASP A 171 1.69 -44.38 -18.89
C ASP A 171 2.27 -45.53 -18.07
N PRO A 172 1.47 -46.56 -17.76
CA PRO A 172 1.92 -47.70 -16.96
C PRO A 172 3.01 -48.54 -17.64
N PHE A 173 3.28 -48.32 -18.96
CA PHE A 173 4.19 -49.13 -19.73
C PHE A 173 5.51 -48.43 -20.08
N ASN A 174 5.57 -47.10 -20.09
CA ASN A 174 6.72 -46.38 -20.65
C ASN A 174 7.37 -45.32 -19.74
N ASN A 175 7.10 -45.28 -18.52
CA ASN A 175 7.66 -44.32 -17.54
C ASN A 175 6.63 -43.30 -17.00
N PRO A 176 6.38 -43.30 -15.68
CA PRO A 176 5.24 -42.59 -15.10
C PRO A 176 5.42 -41.09 -14.88
N SER A 177 6.35 -40.45 -15.52
CA SER A 177 6.76 -39.11 -15.07
C SER A 177 6.77 -38.00 -16.12
N SER A 178 5.95 -38.06 -17.15
CA SER A 178 5.75 -36.87 -17.98
C SER A 178 4.67 -35.96 -17.38
N ILE A 179 5.09 -34.85 -16.81
CA ILE A 179 4.19 -33.78 -16.40
C ILE A 179 3.88 -32.94 -17.63
N VAL A 180 2.63 -32.93 -18.07
CA VAL A 180 2.19 -32.03 -19.12
C VAL A 180 1.64 -30.77 -18.45
N VAL A 181 2.31 -29.65 -18.71
CA VAL A 181 1.91 -28.35 -18.20
C VAL A 181 0.97 -27.73 -19.21
N GLY A 182 -0.28 -27.53 -18.84
CA GLY A 182 -1.30 -26.91 -19.67
C GLY A 182 -1.19 -25.38 -19.71
N PRO A 183 -2.09 -24.72 -20.46
CA PRO A 183 -2.10 -23.29 -20.59
C PRO A 183 -2.29 -22.57 -19.25
N VAL A 184 -1.64 -21.41 -19.10
CA VAL A 184 -1.78 -20.53 -17.94
C VAL A 184 -2.94 -19.59 -18.19
N VAL A 185 -3.89 -19.55 -17.25
CA VAL A 185 -4.99 -18.56 -17.23
C VAL A 185 -4.74 -17.61 -16.08
N THR A 186 -4.70 -16.32 -16.42
CA THR A 186 -4.55 -15.24 -15.43
C THR A 186 -5.89 -14.55 -15.23
N VAL A 187 -6.33 -14.43 -14.00
CA VAL A 187 -7.54 -13.70 -13.62
C VAL A 187 -7.14 -12.52 -12.76
N GLU A 188 -7.50 -11.32 -13.20
CA GLU A 188 -7.27 -10.09 -12.47
C GLU A 188 -8.58 -9.60 -11.85
N GLN A 189 -8.55 -9.36 -10.55
CA GLN A 189 -9.68 -8.78 -9.81
C GLN A 189 -9.27 -7.40 -9.30
N ILE A 190 -10.07 -6.39 -9.65
CA ILE A 190 -9.87 -5.01 -9.20
C ILE A 190 -10.96 -4.64 -8.21
N THR A 191 -10.56 -4.38 -6.97
CA THR A 191 -11.47 -3.90 -5.92
C THR A 191 -11.21 -2.42 -5.65
N LYS A 192 -12.26 -1.60 -5.72
CA LYS A 192 -12.18 -0.17 -5.41
C LYS A 192 -12.76 0.11 -4.03
N SER A 193 -12.10 0.98 -3.28
CA SER A 193 -12.53 1.38 -1.94
C SER A 193 -12.31 2.88 -1.72
N ILE A 194 -13.15 3.48 -0.88
CA ILE A 194 -12.97 4.85 -0.41
C ILE A 194 -12.83 4.79 1.11
N THR A 195 -11.71 5.27 1.60
CA THR A 195 -11.45 5.39 3.04
C THR A 195 -11.39 6.86 3.42
N CYS A 196 -12.17 7.24 4.41
CA CYS A 196 -12.15 8.59 4.99
C CYS A 196 -11.62 8.51 6.41
N LEU A 197 -10.57 9.25 6.71
CA LEU A 197 -10.01 9.43 8.04
C LEU A 197 -10.25 10.86 8.49
N ILE A 198 -10.87 11.05 9.65
CA ILE A 198 -11.12 12.37 10.24
C ILE A 198 -10.51 12.38 11.62
N MET A 199 -9.58 13.30 11.85
CA MET A 199 -8.87 13.46 13.12
C MET A 199 -9.09 14.87 13.68
N PRO A 200 -10.12 15.09 14.51
CA PRO A 200 -10.27 16.33 15.25
C PRO A 200 -9.31 16.36 16.43
N GLY A 201 -8.78 17.52 16.76
CA GLY A 201 -7.89 17.70 17.89
C GLY A 201 -8.02 19.09 18.52
N MET A 202 -7.57 19.22 19.76
CA MET A 202 -7.42 20.50 20.43
C MET A 202 -5.97 20.65 20.90
N ARG A 203 -5.38 21.78 20.59
CA ARG A 203 -4.04 22.12 21.05
C ARG A 203 -4.14 23.22 22.11
N PHE A 204 -3.58 22.97 23.28
CA PHE A 204 -3.48 23.93 24.37
C PHE A 204 -2.04 24.48 24.44
N GLN A 205 -1.89 25.81 24.51
CA GLN A 205 -0.60 26.41 24.75
C GLN A 205 -0.47 26.76 26.23
N LYS A 206 0.54 26.20 26.89
CA LYS A 206 0.95 26.63 28.21
C LYS A 206 1.57 28.02 28.10
N THR A 207 1.00 29.02 28.73
CA THR A 207 1.69 30.30 28.88
C THR A 207 2.74 30.09 29.95
N GLU A 208 4.02 30.11 29.60
CA GLU A 208 5.05 30.29 30.60
C GLU A 208 4.83 31.69 31.18
N ASN A 209 4.40 31.77 32.42
CA ASN A 209 4.49 33.01 33.16
C ASN A 209 5.97 33.30 33.29
N SER A 210 6.47 34.30 32.55
CA SER A 210 7.73 34.92 32.87
C SER A 210 7.60 35.43 34.30
N ALA A 211 8.18 34.70 35.24
CA ALA A 211 8.45 35.21 36.57
C ALA A 211 9.46 36.35 36.36
N PHE A 212 9.04 37.52 36.77
CA PHE A 212 9.96 38.65 36.96
C PHE A 212 10.89 38.35 38.15
#